data_efedd1ff763ea13631e8e27c0c0060ec
#
_entry.id   efedd1ff763ea13631e8e27c0c0060ec
#
_cell.length_a   1.000
_cell.length_b   1.000
_cell.length_c   1.000
_cell.angle_alpha   90.00
_cell.angle_beta   90.00
_cell.angle_gamma   90.00
#
_symmetry.space_group_name_H-M   'P 1'
#
loop_
_entity.id
_entity.type
_entity.pdbx_description
1 polymer ?
#
loop_
_entity_poly.entity_id
_entity_poly.type
_entity_poly.pdbx_seq_one_letter_code
_entity_poly.pdbx_strand_id
1 'polypeptide(L)'
;MTLDRFVRIAIAVVVALVFVVAIAALLFISESALNVWDRLRAGPPFILYSYIGIMVLLAFAAIWLIVRLVVKKKVGPEKVGKPLSKADIKERLRQADAAGVDTSAAQAELQQLAARQATGAIHLCFFGEISTGKSSLIKALVPSADVLIDAVGGSTAAVRHYRWRNQAGHEILLTDVPGTGGHEEGLDALAAEEAKRSHLVVFVCDSDLSRAELSAIRNLLAFDKPIILVLNKADRYNNDERAMLLQKLLKRIEDLGAEIQRDHVVAVTAGGESEVIRRQADGSEGRVSVSREADIGVLVVAINRMLSDDSTPLDSRRERAVFQIAADKLRAAESQYRAQRSEQIIRSSTRKAVIGAMAAVSPGTDILIQGYIGTTMTRELCELYGAAPRDLDIEKFLS
;
A
#
# COMPACT_ATOMS: atom_id res chain seq x y z
N MET A 1 37.32 6.34 -29.66
CA MET A 1 36.79 5.42 -28.64
C MET A 1 36.08 6.25 -27.60
N THR A 2 34.79 6.14 -27.45
CA THR A 2 34.00 6.96 -26.51
C THR A 2 34.31 6.54 -25.08
N LEU A 3 34.45 7.51 -24.16
CA LEU A 3 34.74 7.34 -22.73
C LEU A 3 33.88 6.22 -22.09
N ASP A 4 32.66 6.08 -22.57
CA ASP A 4 31.69 5.06 -22.13
C ASP A 4 32.08 3.61 -22.45
N ARG A 5 32.79 3.38 -23.56
CA ARG A 5 33.31 2.03 -23.89
C ARG A 5 34.50 1.66 -23.00
N PHE A 6 35.37 2.62 -22.70
CA PHE A 6 36.52 2.39 -21.83
C PHE A 6 36.07 2.03 -20.39
N VAL A 7 35.08 2.76 -19.85
CA VAL A 7 34.52 2.48 -18.52
C VAL A 7 33.85 1.09 -18.48
N ARG A 8 33.09 0.72 -19.48
CA ARG A 8 32.46 -0.63 -19.54
C ARG A 8 33.48 -1.75 -19.62
N ILE A 9 34.55 -1.57 -20.39
CA ILE A 9 35.63 -2.54 -20.48
C ILE A 9 36.38 -2.65 -19.13
N ALA A 10 36.66 -1.54 -18.48
CA ALA A 10 37.29 -1.52 -17.15
C ALA A 10 36.44 -2.26 -16.10
N ILE A 11 35.13 -2.02 -16.08
CA ILE A 11 34.19 -2.73 -15.20
C ILE A 11 34.17 -4.23 -15.52
N ALA A 12 34.11 -4.60 -16.79
CA ALA A 12 34.10 -6.01 -17.20
C ALA A 12 35.39 -6.73 -16.77
N VAL A 13 36.56 -6.07 -16.90
CA VAL A 13 37.85 -6.61 -16.44
C VAL A 13 37.88 -6.80 -14.92
N VAL A 14 37.39 -5.81 -14.14
CA VAL A 14 37.32 -5.94 -12.68
C VAL A 14 36.38 -7.07 -12.27
N VAL A 15 35.23 -7.21 -12.89
CA VAL A 15 34.28 -8.31 -12.62
C VAL A 15 34.90 -9.66 -12.96
N ALA A 16 35.59 -9.78 -14.11
CA ALA A 16 36.29 -10.98 -14.49
C ALA A 16 37.41 -11.37 -13.52
N LEU A 17 38.18 -10.36 -13.04
CA LEU A 17 39.23 -10.57 -12.04
C LEU A 17 38.65 -11.07 -10.71
N VAL A 18 37.58 -10.46 -10.23
CA VAL A 18 36.87 -10.90 -9.01
C VAL A 18 36.37 -12.34 -9.16
N PHE A 19 35.86 -12.69 -10.33
CA PHE A 19 35.38 -14.06 -10.60
C PHE A 19 36.53 -15.09 -10.61
N VAL A 20 37.67 -14.74 -11.19
CA VAL A 20 38.87 -15.60 -11.19
C VAL A 20 39.39 -15.80 -9.76
N VAL A 21 39.46 -14.73 -8.95
CA VAL A 21 39.88 -14.81 -7.54
C VAL A 21 38.90 -15.68 -6.75
N ALA A 22 37.60 -15.53 -6.98
CA ALA A 22 36.58 -16.37 -6.30
C ALA A 22 36.74 -17.86 -6.65
N ILE A 23 36.97 -18.17 -7.92
CA ILE A 23 37.23 -19.58 -8.35
C ILE A 23 38.53 -20.12 -7.71
N ALA A 24 39.63 -19.36 -7.72
CA ALA A 24 40.89 -19.76 -7.10
C ALA A 24 40.73 -19.99 -5.59
N ALA A 25 40.01 -19.14 -4.90
CA ALA A 25 39.67 -19.29 -3.48
C ALA A 25 38.83 -20.56 -3.23
N LEU A 26 37.88 -20.85 -4.09
CA LEU A 26 37.00 -22.03 -3.99
C LEU A 26 37.79 -23.31 -4.18
N LEU A 27 38.74 -23.36 -5.15
CA LEU A 27 39.65 -24.51 -5.37
C LEU A 27 40.58 -24.68 -4.16
N PHE A 28 41.16 -23.62 -3.64
CA PHE A 28 42.03 -23.67 -2.47
C PHE A 28 41.29 -24.16 -1.21
N ILE A 29 40.06 -23.69 -0.99
CA ILE A 29 39.20 -24.14 0.12
C ILE A 29 38.88 -25.65 -0.05
N SER A 30 38.58 -26.09 -1.28
CA SER A 30 38.26 -27.49 -1.56
C SER A 30 39.45 -28.41 -1.29
N GLU A 31 40.64 -28.03 -1.73
CA GLU A 31 41.88 -28.81 -1.46
C GLU A 31 42.19 -28.84 0.04
N SER A 32 42.07 -27.71 0.72
CA SER A 32 42.26 -27.64 2.16
C SER A 32 41.24 -28.48 2.93
N ALA A 33 39.98 -28.52 2.48
CA ALA A 33 38.92 -29.31 3.10
C ALA A 33 39.19 -30.82 2.93
N LEU A 34 39.66 -31.27 1.74
CA LEU A 34 40.01 -32.66 1.50
C LEU A 34 41.22 -33.09 2.37
N ASN A 35 42.25 -32.27 2.49
CA ASN A 35 43.40 -32.54 3.35
C ASN A 35 43.01 -32.62 4.84
N VAL A 36 42.12 -31.78 5.29
CA VAL A 36 41.59 -31.82 6.67
C VAL A 36 40.75 -33.08 6.88
N TRP A 37 39.91 -33.44 5.91
CA TRP A 37 39.11 -34.66 5.94
C TRP A 37 39.96 -35.95 6.07
N ASP A 38 41.00 -36.07 5.25
CA ASP A 38 41.89 -37.24 5.28
C ASP A 38 42.65 -37.35 6.61
N ARG A 39 43.11 -36.23 7.18
CA ARG A 39 43.76 -36.21 8.50
C ARG A 39 42.80 -36.57 9.64
N LEU A 40 41.56 -36.10 9.55
CA LEU A 40 40.53 -36.37 10.58
C LEU A 40 40.09 -37.87 10.51
N ARG A 41 40.07 -38.45 9.32
CA ARG A 41 39.71 -39.87 9.11
C ARG A 41 40.79 -40.83 9.58
N ALA A 42 42.06 -40.41 9.56
CA ALA A 42 43.20 -41.20 10.08
C ALA A 42 43.32 -41.09 11.61
N GLY A 43 42.59 -40.16 12.27
CA GLY A 43 42.62 -39.94 13.71
C GLY A 43 41.56 -40.69 14.50
N PRO A 44 41.49 -40.53 15.84
CA PRO A 44 40.48 -41.16 16.67
C PRO A 44 39.06 -40.72 16.26
N PRO A 45 38.07 -41.63 16.23
CA PRO A 45 36.72 -41.35 15.73
C PRO A 45 35.98 -40.15 16.43
N PHE A 46 36.27 -39.94 17.70
CA PHE A 46 35.62 -38.84 18.46
C PHE A 46 36.02 -37.44 17.92
N ILE A 47 37.24 -37.29 17.36
CA ILE A 47 37.69 -35.99 16.79
C ILE A 47 36.90 -35.70 15.51
N LEU A 48 36.69 -36.72 14.68
CA LEU A 48 35.89 -36.60 13.45
C LEU A 48 34.43 -36.19 13.77
N TYR A 49 33.81 -36.89 14.73
CA TYR A 49 32.41 -36.58 15.08
C TYR A 49 32.27 -35.17 15.75
N SER A 50 33.25 -34.77 16.57
CA SER A 50 33.26 -33.43 17.14
C SER A 50 33.42 -32.36 16.08
N TYR A 51 34.28 -32.54 15.11
CA TYR A 51 34.46 -31.63 13.99
C TYR A 51 33.20 -31.49 13.13
N ILE A 52 32.55 -32.62 12.77
CA ILE A 52 31.28 -32.62 12.03
C ILE A 52 30.21 -31.89 12.84
N GLY A 53 30.10 -32.13 14.17
CA GLY A 53 29.15 -31.47 15.04
C GLY A 53 29.31 -29.94 15.05
N ILE A 54 30.56 -29.46 15.16
CA ILE A 54 30.87 -28.03 15.11
C ILE A 54 30.51 -27.41 13.76
N MET A 55 30.84 -28.10 12.65
CA MET A 55 30.52 -27.62 11.30
C MET A 55 29.02 -27.52 11.07
N VAL A 56 28.25 -28.52 11.50
CA VAL A 56 26.77 -28.51 11.43
C VAL A 56 26.20 -27.36 12.25
N LEU A 57 26.73 -27.14 13.46
CA LEU A 57 26.29 -26.05 14.34
C LEU A 57 26.57 -24.69 13.71
N LEU A 58 27.74 -24.48 13.12
CA LEU A 58 28.11 -23.25 12.40
C LEU A 58 27.24 -23.04 11.16
N ALA A 59 26.95 -24.09 10.41
CA ALA A 59 26.04 -24.01 9.25
C ALA A 59 24.62 -23.61 9.67
N PHE A 60 24.10 -24.21 10.76
CA PHE A 60 22.81 -23.84 11.32
C PHE A 60 22.79 -22.38 11.80
N ALA A 61 23.85 -21.92 12.48
CA ALA A 61 23.97 -20.55 12.93
C ALA A 61 24.01 -19.56 11.76
N ALA A 62 24.75 -19.89 10.68
CA ALA A 62 24.81 -19.08 9.48
C ALA A 62 23.46 -19.02 8.75
N ILE A 63 22.78 -20.14 8.59
CA ILE A 63 21.43 -20.21 7.98
C ILE A 63 20.45 -19.41 8.83
N TRP A 64 20.48 -19.56 10.15
CA TRP A 64 19.62 -18.81 11.08
C TRP A 64 19.87 -17.30 10.96
N LEU A 65 21.13 -16.87 10.88
CA LEU A 65 21.50 -15.48 10.70
C LEU A 65 21.02 -14.92 9.36
N ILE A 66 21.20 -15.69 8.27
CA ILE A 66 20.72 -15.31 6.93
C ILE A 66 19.20 -15.19 6.93
N VAL A 67 18.48 -16.18 7.48
CA VAL A 67 17.03 -16.14 7.60
C VAL A 67 16.58 -14.93 8.41
N ARG A 68 17.26 -14.62 9.51
CA ARG A 68 16.97 -13.45 10.35
C ARG A 68 17.21 -12.12 9.63
N LEU A 69 18.22 -12.04 8.75
CA LEU A 69 18.56 -10.83 7.98
C LEU A 69 17.66 -10.67 6.74
N VAL A 70 17.33 -11.78 6.06
CA VAL A 70 16.56 -11.76 4.79
C VAL A 70 15.06 -11.76 5.04
N VAL A 71 14.60 -12.49 6.06
CA VAL A 71 13.20 -12.43 6.46
C VAL A 71 12.98 -11.07 7.12
N LYS A 72 12.66 -10.05 6.31
CA LYS A 72 12.06 -8.82 6.82
C LYS A 72 10.92 -9.27 7.76
N LYS A 73 11.02 -8.97 9.05
CA LYS A 73 9.85 -9.05 9.94
C LYS A 73 8.70 -8.44 9.14
N LYS A 74 7.72 -9.26 8.76
CA LYS A 74 6.42 -8.71 8.37
C LYS A 74 6.08 -7.79 9.53
N VAL A 75 6.12 -6.51 9.30
CA VAL A 75 5.53 -5.53 10.22
C VAL A 75 4.11 -6.03 10.34
N GLY A 76 3.80 -6.69 11.45
CA GLY A 76 2.44 -7.10 11.74
C GLY A 76 1.58 -5.85 11.62
N PRO A 77 0.29 -5.96 11.30
CA PRO A 77 -0.57 -4.80 11.25
C PRO A 77 -0.33 -4.07 12.57
N GLU A 78 0.23 -2.86 12.44
CA GLU A 78 0.51 -1.97 13.57
C GLU A 78 -0.78 -1.94 14.36
N LYS A 79 -0.74 -2.39 15.62
CA LYS A 79 -1.92 -2.39 16.48
C LYS A 79 -2.55 -1.02 16.28
N VAL A 80 -3.77 -0.99 15.79
CA VAL A 80 -4.55 0.21 15.57
C VAL A 80 -4.41 1.03 16.85
N GLY A 81 -3.51 2.01 16.81
CA GLY A 81 -3.26 2.92 17.93
C GLY A 81 -4.57 3.62 18.24
N LYS A 82 -4.70 4.17 19.44
CA LYS A 82 -5.86 5.01 19.81
C LYS A 82 -6.26 5.86 18.59
N PRO A 83 -7.57 5.92 18.27
CA PRO A 83 -8.04 6.69 17.11
C PRO A 83 -7.46 8.09 17.20
N LEU A 84 -6.75 8.52 16.15
CA LEU A 84 -6.12 9.83 16.09
C LEU A 84 -7.20 10.90 16.17
N SER A 85 -7.08 11.79 17.16
CA SER A 85 -7.95 12.95 17.24
C SER A 85 -7.47 14.05 16.27
N LYS A 86 -8.37 14.98 15.96
CA LYS A 86 -8.05 16.17 15.16
C LYS A 86 -6.92 17.01 15.78
N ALA A 87 -6.85 17.05 17.12
CA ALA A 87 -5.80 17.75 17.84
C ALA A 87 -4.45 17.06 17.68
N ASP A 88 -4.42 15.72 17.81
CA ASP A 88 -3.19 14.94 17.70
C ASP A 88 -2.56 15.07 16.30
N ILE A 89 -3.38 15.01 15.23
CA ILE A 89 -2.88 15.13 13.87
C ILE A 89 -2.35 16.54 13.59
N LYS A 90 -3.04 17.57 14.06
CA LYS A 90 -2.60 18.96 13.89
C LYS A 90 -1.28 19.22 14.61
N GLU A 91 -1.09 18.70 15.82
CA GLU A 91 0.14 18.87 16.57
C GLU A 91 1.30 18.14 15.89
N ARG A 92 1.07 16.90 15.39
CA ARG A 92 2.08 16.17 14.61
C ARG A 92 2.48 16.92 13.34
N LEU A 93 1.50 17.48 12.61
CA LEU A 93 1.79 18.28 11.42
C LEU A 93 2.64 19.50 11.75
N ARG A 94 2.33 20.21 12.85
CA ARG A 94 3.10 21.36 13.30
C ARG A 94 4.55 21.00 13.65
N GLN A 95 4.74 19.88 14.36
CA GLN A 95 6.08 19.39 14.72
C GLN A 95 6.88 18.97 13.47
N ALA A 96 6.27 18.29 12.52
CA ALA A 96 6.91 17.87 11.28
C ALA A 96 7.29 19.06 10.39
N ASP A 97 6.40 20.05 10.29
CA ASP A 97 6.65 21.30 9.56
C ASP A 97 7.82 22.09 10.18
N ALA A 98 7.85 22.21 11.51
CA ALA A 98 8.97 22.81 12.24
C ALA A 98 10.30 22.07 12.05
N ALA A 99 10.25 20.75 11.78
CA ALA A 99 11.41 19.93 11.46
C ALA A 99 11.81 20.01 9.97
N GLY A 100 11.07 20.76 9.14
CA GLY A 100 11.35 20.92 7.71
C GLY A 100 10.83 19.78 6.82
N VAL A 101 9.89 18.98 7.33
CA VAL A 101 9.19 17.96 6.54
C VAL A 101 8.10 18.61 5.70
N ASP A 102 7.96 18.22 4.44
CA ASP A 102 6.86 18.67 3.59
C ASP A 102 5.52 18.06 4.06
N THR A 103 4.71 18.87 4.71
CA THR A 103 3.41 18.46 5.24
C THR A 103 2.23 18.79 4.31
N SER A 104 2.49 19.34 3.13
CA SER A 104 1.47 19.86 2.19
C SER A 104 0.41 18.83 1.83
N ALA A 105 0.80 17.60 1.50
CA ALA A 105 -0.11 16.53 1.12
C ALA A 105 -1.04 16.10 2.27
N ALA A 106 -0.55 16.08 3.50
CA ALA A 106 -1.35 15.74 4.67
C ALA A 106 -2.28 16.90 5.09
N GLN A 107 -1.83 18.15 4.97
CA GLN A 107 -2.66 19.34 5.20
C GLN A 107 -3.79 19.43 4.19
N ALA A 108 -3.54 19.13 2.92
CA ALA A 108 -4.56 19.12 1.87
C ALA A 108 -5.71 18.15 2.19
N GLU A 109 -5.42 16.97 2.77
CA GLU A 109 -6.47 16.04 3.20
C GLU A 109 -7.40 16.65 4.26
N LEU A 110 -6.83 17.33 5.24
CA LEU A 110 -7.64 17.97 6.29
C LEU A 110 -8.46 19.16 5.76
N GLN A 111 -7.90 19.92 4.82
CA GLN A 111 -8.62 21.00 4.16
C GLN A 111 -9.77 20.45 3.31
N GLN A 112 -9.53 19.39 2.55
CA GLN A 112 -10.57 18.73 1.75
C GLN A 112 -11.68 18.16 2.63
N LEU A 113 -11.34 17.55 3.78
CA LEU A 113 -12.34 17.10 4.75
C LEU A 113 -13.21 18.27 5.22
N ALA A 114 -12.59 19.37 5.63
CA ALA A 114 -13.32 20.54 6.11
C ALA A 114 -14.24 21.14 5.01
N ALA A 115 -13.76 21.22 3.77
CA ALA A 115 -14.56 21.68 2.65
C ALA A 115 -15.77 20.78 2.39
N ARG A 116 -15.56 19.45 2.41
CA ARG A 116 -16.64 18.47 2.23
C ARG A 116 -17.65 18.47 3.39
N GLN A 117 -17.21 18.74 4.62
CA GLN A 117 -18.10 18.88 5.78
C GLN A 117 -18.97 20.13 5.68
N ALA A 118 -18.42 21.23 5.16
CA ALA A 118 -19.16 22.48 4.98
C ALA A 118 -20.34 22.36 3.98
N THR A 119 -20.31 21.40 3.07
CA THR A 119 -21.43 21.15 2.13
C THR A 119 -22.63 20.47 2.80
N GLY A 120 -22.42 19.78 3.93
CA GLY A 120 -23.45 18.97 4.60
C GLY A 120 -23.94 17.75 3.80
N ALA A 121 -23.38 17.50 2.62
CA ALA A 121 -23.78 16.38 1.78
C ALA A 121 -23.16 15.06 2.24
N ILE A 122 -23.93 13.98 2.12
CA ILE A 122 -23.45 12.62 2.38
C ILE A 122 -22.74 12.09 1.13
N HIS A 123 -21.49 11.65 1.28
CA HIS A 123 -20.70 11.16 0.16
C HIS A 123 -20.76 9.63 0.09
N LEU A 124 -21.26 9.07 -1.01
CA LEU A 124 -21.24 7.64 -1.37
C LEU A 124 -20.22 7.40 -2.47
N CYS A 125 -19.33 6.44 -2.29
CA CYS A 125 -18.36 6.04 -3.31
C CYS A 125 -18.77 4.69 -3.91
N PHE A 126 -18.90 4.62 -5.24
CA PHE A 126 -19.09 3.38 -5.99
C PHE A 126 -17.72 2.81 -6.35
N PHE A 127 -17.37 1.69 -5.72
CA PHE A 127 -16.06 1.06 -5.83
C PHE A 127 -16.19 -0.38 -6.35
N GLY A 128 -15.20 -0.90 -7.08
CA GLY A 128 -15.16 -2.25 -7.62
C GLY A 128 -14.36 -2.34 -8.90
N GLU A 129 -14.19 -3.54 -9.45
CA GLU A 129 -13.42 -3.78 -10.66
C GLU A 129 -13.99 -3.09 -11.90
N ILE A 130 -13.19 -3.02 -12.96
CA ILE A 130 -13.61 -2.49 -14.27
C ILE A 130 -14.78 -3.33 -14.79
N SER A 131 -15.73 -2.69 -15.46
CA SER A 131 -16.91 -3.32 -16.09
C SER A 131 -17.91 -3.98 -15.13
N THR A 132 -17.81 -3.81 -13.82
CA THR A 132 -18.85 -4.29 -12.86
C THR A 132 -20.16 -3.50 -12.92
N GLY A 133 -20.17 -2.34 -13.59
CA GLY A 133 -21.37 -1.53 -13.84
C GLY A 133 -21.59 -0.39 -12.84
N LYS A 134 -20.54 0.12 -12.18
CA LYS A 134 -20.61 1.27 -11.26
C LYS A 134 -21.31 2.49 -11.85
N SER A 135 -20.81 2.97 -12.99
CA SER A 135 -21.38 4.14 -13.68
C SER A 135 -22.82 3.89 -14.16
N SER A 136 -23.16 2.64 -14.52
CA SER A 136 -24.53 2.28 -14.90
C SER A 136 -25.48 2.33 -13.72
N LEU A 137 -25.04 1.88 -12.52
CA LEU A 137 -25.84 1.98 -11.29
C LEU A 137 -26.07 3.42 -10.89
N ILE A 138 -25.05 4.28 -11.01
CA ILE A 138 -25.18 5.72 -10.73
C ILE A 138 -26.20 6.35 -11.69
N LYS A 139 -26.12 6.03 -12.99
CA LYS A 139 -27.10 6.52 -13.98
C LYS A 139 -28.52 6.02 -13.67
N ALA A 140 -28.67 4.80 -13.19
CA ALA A 140 -29.98 4.27 -12.79
C ALA A 140 -30.55 4.99 -11.56
N LEU A 141 -29.69 5.40 -10.60
CA LEU A 141 -30.10 6.18 -9.43
C LEU A 141 -30.44 7.63 -9.79
N VAL A 142 -29.73 8.21 -10.77
CA VAL A 142 -29.87 9.62 -11.17
C VAL A 142 -29.99 9.72 -12.70
N PRO A 143 -31.17 9.39 -13.27
CA PRO A 143 -31.35 9.38 -14.74
C PRO A 143 -31.15 10.75 -15.41
N SER A 144 -31.38 11.84 -14.67
CA SER A 144 -31.28 13.24 -15.14
C SER A 144 -30.02 13.95 -14.62
N ALA A 145 -28.92 13.22 -14.43
CA ALA A 145 -27.75 13.72 -13.73
C ALA A 145 -27.03 14.86 -14.46
N ASP A 146 -26.95 16.02 -13.83
CA ASP A 146 -25.92 17.01 -14.06
C ASP A 146 -24.60 16.47 -13.51
N VAL A 147 -23.65 16.18 -14.37
CA VAL A 147 -22.30 15.71 -13.99
C VAL A 147 -21.54 16.90 -13.40
N LEU A 148 -21.32 16.92 -12.10
CA LEU A 148 -20.37 17.83 -11.50
C LEU A 148 -18.96 17.23 -11.68
N ILE A 149 -18.21 17.80 -12.60
CA ILE A 149 -16.77 17.48 -12.71
C ILE A 149 -16.07 18.35 -11.67
N ASP A 150 -15.86 17.81 -10.49
CA ASP A 150 -15.09 18.51 -9.47
C ASP A 150 -13.62 18.14 -9.65
N ALA A 151 -12.86 19.12 -10.15
CA ALA A 151 -11.41 19.04 -10.34
C ALA A 151 -10.68 19.32 -9.02
N VAL A 152 -11.05 18.62 -7.94
CA VAL A 152 -10.36 18.79 -6.66
C VAL A 152 -9.12 17.90 -6.63
N GLY A 153 -7.98 18.53 -6.84
CA GLY A 153 -6.67 17.99 -6.49
C GLY A 153 -6.01 17.05 -7.50
N GLY A 154 -5.55 17.58 -8.63
CA GLY A 154 -4.38 17.02 -9.37
C GLY A 154 -4.55 15.74 -10.20
N SER A 155 -5.70 15.04 -10.12
CA SER A 155 -5.96 13.80 -10.88
C SER A 155 -7.33 13.84 -11.58
N THR A 156 -7.54 14.81 -12.35
CA THR A 156 -8.80 15.46 -12.71
C THR A 156 -9.69 14.76 -13.73
N ALA A 157 -9.26 13.70 -14.35
CA ALA A 157 -10.04 13.08 -15.45
C ALA A 157 -10.84 11.85 -15.02
N ALA A 158 -10.59 11.29 -13.84
CA ALA A 158 -11.03 9.93 -13.50
C ALA A 158 -12.17 9.85 -12.48
N VAL A 159 -12.38 10.84 -11.61
CA VAL A 159 -13.41 10.84 -10.58
C VAL A 159 -14.54 11.79 -10.97
N ARG A 160 -15.78 11.28 -10.94
CA ARG A 160 -16.98 12.05 -11.28
C ARG A 160 -17.93 12.06 -10.10
N HIS A 161 -18.59 13.19 -9.87
CA HIS A 161 -19.57 13.36 -8.79
C HIS A 161 -20.96 13.66 -9.38
N TYR A 162 -21.99 13.07 -8.76
CA TYR A 162 -23.40 13.23 -9.16
C TYR A 162 -24.22 13.56 -7.93
N ARG A 163 -25.08 14.57 -8.01
CA ARG A 163 -26.01 14.90 -6.91
C ARG A 163 -27.23 14.03 -6.99
N TRP A 164 -27.59 13.44 -5.88
CA TRP A 164 -28.79 12.65 -5.71
C TRP A 164 -29.50 13.08 -4.44
N ARG A 165 -30.81 13.27 -4.52
CA ARG A 165 -31.64 13.49 -3.34
C ARG A 165 -32.51 12.26 -3.12
N ASN A 166 -32.39 11.63 -1.95
CA ASN A 166 -33.21 10.48 -1.61
C ASN A 166 -34.64 10.92 -1.21
N GLN A 167 -35.55 9.94 -1.04
CA GLN A 167 -36.94 10.19 -0.63
C GLN A 167 -37.04 10.84 0.76
N ALA A 168 -36.06 10.65 1.64
CA ALA A 168 -36.00 11.26 2.96
C ALA A 168 -35.50 12.71 2.93
N GLY A 169 -35.12 13.24 1.75
CA GLY A 169 -34.66 14.61 1.55
C GLY A 169 -33.16 14.81 1.77
N HIS A 170 -32.38 13.77 2.07
CA HIS A 170 -30.94 13.90 2.22
C HIS A 170 -30.28 14.22 0.88
N GLU A 171 -29.37 15.17 0.88
CA GLU A 171 -28.50 15.47 -0.25
C GLU A 171 -27.30 14.53 -0.24
N ILE A 172 -27.18 13.74 -1.27
CA ILE A 172 -26.17 12.67 -1.40
C ILE A 172 -25.31 12.97 -2.62
N LEU A 173 -24.00 12.91 -2.44
CA LEU A 173 -23.02 13.02 -3.51
C LEU A 173 -22.52 11.62 -3.85
N LEU A 174 -22.92 11.11 -5.02
CA LEU A 174 -22.47 9.84 -5.56
C LEU A 174 -21.16 10.07 -6.28
N THR A 175 -20.13 9.32 -5.91
CA THR A 175 -18.80 9.42 -6.49
C THR A 175 -18.53 8.18 -7.34
N ASP A 176 -18.32 8.38 -8.65
CA ASP A 176 -17.88 7.36 -9.59
C ASP A 176 -16.35 7.39 -9.67
N VAL A 177 -15.72 6.30 -9.27
CA VAL A 177 -14.26 6.17 -9.31
C VAL A 177 -13.84 5.21 -10.42
N PRO A 178 -12.61 5.32 -10.95
CA PRO A 178 -12.07 4.35 -11.89
C PRO A 178 -12.21 2.92 -11.37
N GLY A 179 -12.52 1.97 -12.25
CA GLY A 179 -12.54 0.57 -11.88
C GLY A 179 -11.14 0.07 -11.56
N THR A 180 -11.03 -0.73 -10.50
CA THR A 180 -9.78 -1.38 -10.12
C THR A 180 -9.43 -2.56 -11.01
N GLY A 181 -8.15 -2.95 -11.05
CA GLY A 181 -7.67 -4.07 -11.88
C GLY A 181 -7.31 -3.69 -13.32
N GLY A 182 -7.19 -2.41 -13.65
CA GLY A 182 -6.68 -1.92 -14.91
C GLY A 182 -5.16 -1.90 -15.00
N HIS A 183 -4.63 -1.60 -16.20
CA HIS A 183 -3.18 -1.52 -16.45
C HIS A 183 -2.55 -0.18 -16.06
N GLU A 184 -3.35 0.83 -15.69
CA GLU A 184 -2.86 2.15 -15.34
C GLU A 184 -2.49 2.21 -13.87
N GLU A 185 -1.19 2.25 -13.59
CA GLU A 185 -0.66 2.44 -12.23
C GLU A 185 -1.16 3.77 -11.64
N GLY A 186 -1.71 3.70 -10.42
CA GLY A 186 -2.18 4.87 -9.68
C GLY A 186 -3.70 5.07 -9.66
N LEU A 187 -4.47 4.56 -10.64
CA LEU A 187 -5.94 4.67 -10.61
C LEU A 187 -6.55 3.83 -9.49
N ASP A 188 -6.01 2.66 -9.23
CA ASP A 188 -6.43 1.79 -8.12
C ASP A 188 -6.23 2.49 -6.76
N ALA A 189 -5.09 3.17 -6.59
CA ALA A 189 -4.79 3.93 -5.38
C ALA A 189 -5.74 5.12 -5.21
N LEU A 190 -6.02 5.85 -6.30
CA LEU A 190 -6.96 6.96 -6.30
C LEU A 190 -8.38 6.51 -5.93
N ALA A 191 -8.86 5.42 -6.54
CA ALA A 191 -10.16 4.85 -6.24
C ALA A 191 -10.27 4.43 -4.76
N ALA A 192 -9.24 3.78 -4.23
CA ALA A 192 -9.17 3.37 -2.83
C ALA A 192 -9.13 4.56 -1.87
N GLU A 193 -8.40 5.64 -2.20
CA GLU A 193 -8.39 6.85 -1.39
C GLU A 193 -9.76 7.56 -1.37
N GLU A 194 -10.43 7.69 -2.53
CA GLU A 194 -11.78 8.28 -2.58
C GLU A 194 -12.80 7.44 -1.81
N ALA A 195 -12.74 6.11 -1.90
CA ALA A 195 -13.57 5.23 -1.10
C ALA A 195 -13.34 5.47 0.43
N LYS A 196 -12.10 5.67 0.86
CA LYS A 196 -11.77 5.97 2.26
C LYS A 196 -12.27 7.37 2.70
N ARG A 197 -12.31 8.35 1.78
CA ARG A 197 -12.82 9.72 2.03
C ARG A 197 -14.35 9.81 2.07
N SER A 198 -15.06 8.81 1.55
CA SER A 198 -16.52 8.76 1.53
C SER A 198 -17.11 8.42 2.90
N HIS A 199 -18.40 8.67 3.11
CA HIS A 199 -19.13 8.22 4.30
C HIS A 199 -19.46 6.73 4.22
N LEU A 200 -19.83 6.26 3.02
CA LEU A 200 -20.31 4.92 2.73
C LEU A 200 -19.72 4.46 1.39
N VAL A 201 -19.37 3.20 1.30
CA VAL A 201 -18.88 2.56 0.08
C VAL A 201 -19.94 1.58 -0.45
N VAL A 202 -20.34 1.76 -1.69
CA VAL A 202 -21.11 0.79 -2.47
C VAL A 202 -20.10 -0.03 -3.27
N PHE A 203 -19.79 -1.23 -2.75
CA PHE A 203 -18.85 -2.13 -3.41
C PHE A 203 -19.59 -2.97 -4.45
N VAL A 204 -19.24 -2.80 -5.72
CA VAL A 204 -19.94 -3.42 -6.85
C VAL A 204 -19.12 -4.56 -7.43
N CYS A 205 -19.67 -5.76 -7.41
CA CYS A 205 -19.19 -6.94 -8.13
C CYS A 205 -20.27 -7.45 -9.09
N ASP A 206 -19.91 -8.31 -10.06
CA ASP A 206 -20.86 -8.94 -10.98
C ASP A 206 -20.80 -10.48 -10.94
N SER A 207 -20.01 -11.01 -10.02
CA SER A 207 -19.84 -12.45 -9.77
C SER A 207 -19.32 -12.68 -8.34
N ASP A 208 -18.74 -13.86 -8.07
CA ASP A 208 -17.99 -14.11 -6.81
C ASP A 208 -16.77 -13.21 -6.68
N LEU A 209 -16.42 -12.85 -5.45
CA LEU A 209 -15.31 -11.95 -5.18
C LEU A 209 -13.94 -12.58 -5.52
N SER A 210 -13.18 -11.89 -6.32
CA SER A 210 -11.79 -12.17 -6.63
C SER A 210 -10.89 -11.94 -5.39
N ARG A 211 -9.64 -12.44 -5.45
CA ARG A 211 -8.65 -12.17 -4.38
C ARG A 211 -8.32 -10.67 -4.25
N ALA A 212 -8.30 -9.97 -5.37
CA ALA A 212 -8.05 -8.53 -5.40
C ALA A 212 -9.19 -7.76 -4.73
N GLU A 213 -10.45 -8.08 -5.07
CA GLU A 213 -11.64 -7.49 -4.45
C GLU A 213 -11.71 -7.77 -2.95
N LEU A 214 -11.43 -9.01 -2.51
CA LEU A 214 -11.34 -9.34 -1.08
C LEU A 214 -10.25 -8.54 -0.35
N SER A 215 -9.11 -8.32 -1.00
CA SER A 215 -8.05 -7.48 -0.44
C SER A 215 -8.48 -6.02 -0.33
N ALA A 216 -9.18 -5.50 -1.35
CA ALA A 216 -9.72 -4.14 -1.34
C ALA A 216 -10.78 -3.96 -0.23
N ILE A 217 -11.71 -4.91 -0.09
CA ILE A 217 -12.71 -4.90 0.99
C ILE A 217 -12.02 -4.93 2.36
N ARG A 218 -11.03 -5.82 2.56
CA ARG A 218 -10.25 -5.87 3.80
C ARG A 218 -9.59 -4.53 4.13
N ASN A 219 -9.03 -3.86 3.13
CA ASN A 219 -8.43 -2.54 3.31
C ASN A 219 -9.47 -1.48 3.72
N LEU A 220 -10.67 -1.50 3.13
CA LEU A 220 -11.74 -0.58 3.50
C LEU A 220 -12.24 -0.84 4.93
N LEU A 221 -12.40 -2.11 5.32
CA LEU A 221 -12.78 -2.50 6.68
C LEU A 221 -11.75 -2.07 7.72
N ALA A 222 -10.45 -2.13 7.39
CA ALA A 222 -9.38 -1.63 8.27
C ALA A 222 -9.48 -0.13 8.55
N PHE A 223 -10.16 0.63 7.69
CA PHE A 223 -10.49 2.05 7.85
C PHE A 223 -11.89 2.26 8.48
N ASP A 224 -12.50 1.23 9.04
CA ASP A 224 -13.84 1.27 9.64
C ASP A 224 -14.91 1.81 8.67
N LYS A 225 -14.79 1.45 7.36
CA LYS A 225 -15.73 1.92 6.35
C LYS A 225 -16.99 1.07 6.32
N PRO A 226 -18.18 1.70 6.42
CA PRO A 226 -19.43 1.01 6.14
C PRO A 226 -19.48 0.64 4.66
N ILE A 227 -19.89 -0.61 4.36
CA ILE A 227 -19.91 -1.14 3.01
C ILE A 227 -21.30 -1.74 2.73
N ILE A 228 -21.87 -1.38 1.58
CA ILE A 228 -22.96 -2.14 0.95
C ILE A 228 -22.33 -2.93 -0.19
N LEU A 229 -22.46 -4.26 -0.15
CA LEU A 229 -21.98 -5.13 -1.21
C LEU A 229 -23.08 -5.38 -2.22
N VAL A 230 -22.82 -5.06 -3.48
CA VAL A 230 -23.80 -5.11 -4.57
C VAL A 230 -23.36 -6.13 -5.61
N LEU A 231 -24.15 -7.19 -5.76
CA LEU A 231 -24.08 -8.09 -6.91
C LEU A 231 -24.87 -7.45 -8.05
N ASN A 232 -24.20 -6.80 -8.98
CA ASN A 232 -24.81 -6.22 -10.16
C ASN A 232 -24.95 -7.25 -11.29
N LYS A 233 -25.71 -6.91 -12.33
CA LYS A 233 -26.04 -7.81 -13.45
C LYS A 233 -26.73 -9.08 -12.98
N ALA A 234 -27.57 -8.96 -11.95
CA ALA A 234 -28.29 -10.08 -11.34
C ALA A 234 -29.26 -10.79 -12.31
N ASP A 235 -29.62 -10.12 -13.40
CA ASP A 235 -30.38 -10.63 -14.52
C ASP A 235 -29.68 -11.77 -15.31
N ARG A 236 -28.39 -11.97 -15.10
CA ARG A 236 -27.62 -13.07 -15.68
C ARG A 236 -27.80 -14.40 -14.95
N TYR A 237 -28.34 -14.35 -13.73
CA TYR A 237 -28.48 -15.47 -12.83
C TYR A 237 -29.95 -15.82 -12.62
N ASN A 238 -30.27 -17.11 -12.57
CA ASN A 238 -31.60 -17.54 -12.11
C ASN A 238 -31.74 -17.30 -10.58
N ASN A 239 -32.93 -17.50 -10.04
CA ASN A 239 -33.22 -17.21 -8.64
C ASN A 239 -32.36 -18.02 -7.66
N ASP A 240 -32.13 -19.31 -7.95
CA ASP A 240 -31.36 -20.20 -7.09
C ASP A 240 -29.85 -19.84 -7.13
N GLU A 241 -29.34 -19.61 -8.34
CA GLU A 241 -27.93 -19.14 -8.52
C GLU A 241 -27.68 -17.82 -7.82
N ARG A 242 -28.61 -16.86 -7.94
CA ARG A 242 -28.55 -15.57 -7.29
C ARG A 242 -28.55 -15.71 -5.77
N ALA A 243 -29.44 -16.53 -5.21
CA ALA A 243 -29.49 -16.79 -3.78
C ALA A 243 -28.19 -17.43 -3.27
N MET A 244 -27.66 -18.41 -4.01
CA MET A 244 -26.39 -19.07 -3.69
C MET A 244 -25.20 -18.07 -3.73
N LEU A 245 -25.13 -17.20 -4.75
CA LEU A 245 -24.09 -16.18 -4.85
C LEU A 245 -24.15 -15.18 -3.70
N LEU A 246 -25.34 -14.67 -3.35
CA LEU A 246 -25.50 -13.76 -2.23
C LEU A 246 -25.04 -14.40 -0.90
N GLN A 247 -25.39 -15.66 -0.67
CA GLN A 247 -24.94 -16.39 0.51
C GLN A 247 -23.43 -16.58 0.52
N LYS A 248 -22.83 -16.87 -0.64
CA LYS A 248 -21.38 -17.01 -0.77
C LYS A 248 -20.65 -15.70 -0.53
N LEU A 249 -21.16 -14.59 -1.07
CA LEU A 249 -20.64 -13.25 -0.86
C LEU A 249 -20.68 -12.87 0.63
N LEU A 250 -21.80 -13.10 1.30
CA LEU A 250 -21.95 -12.86 2.73
C LEU A 250 -20.92 -13.65 3.53
N LYS A 251 -20.79 -14.96 3.27
CA LYS A 251 -19.81 -15.82 3.95
C LYS A 251 -18.37 -15.33 3.76
N ARG A 252 -18.01 -14.90 2.54
CA ARG A 252 -16.65 -14.40 2.27
C ARG A 252 -16.31 -13.15 3.08
N ILE A 253 -17.30 -12.32 3.36
CA ILE A 253 -17.11 -11.12 4.18
C ILE A 253 -17.07 -11.45 5.66
N GLU A 254 -17.91 -12.39 6.12
CA GLU A 254 -17.85 -12.93 7.48
C GLU A 254 -16.45 -13.54 7.76
N ASP A 255 -15.89 -14.28 6.80
CA ASP A 255 -14.53 -14.85 6.88
C ASP A 255 -13.42 -13.77 7.00
N LEU A 256 -13.70 -12.51 6.63
CA LEU A 256 -12.81 -11.37 6.87
C LEU A 256 -12.93 -10.79 8.30
N GLY A 257 -13.83 -11.32 9.12
CA GLY A 257 -14.09 -10.84 10.48
C GLY A 257 -14.95 -9.57 10.52
N ALA A 258 -15.68 -9.27 9.44
CA ALA A 258 -16.58 -8.13 9.38
C ALA A 258 -18.03 -8.57 9.70
N GLU A 259 -18.65 -7.87 10.63
CA GLU A 259 -20.09 -8.00 10.89
C GLU A 259 -20.86 -7.16 9.85
N ILE A 260 -21.13 -7.75 8.69
CA ILE A 260 -22.03 -7.13 7.70
C ILE A 260 -23.42 -7.74 7.86
N GLN A 261 -24.42 -6.89 8.04
CA GLN A 261 -25.82 -7.33 8.07
C GLN A 261 -26.22 -7.87 6.69
N ARG A 262 -27.06 -8.92 6.67
CA ARG A 262 -27.54 -9.50 5.41
C ARG A 262 -28.17 -8.49 4.47
N ASP A 263 -28.84 -7.48 5.02
CA ASP A 263 -29.53 -6.43 4.27
C ASP A 263 -28.56 -5.47 3.55
N HIS A 264 -27.27 -5.57 3.85
CA HIS A 264 -26.23 -4.80 3.16
C HIS A 264 -25.55 -5.59 2.01
N VAL A 265 -26.01 -6.82 1.73
CA VAL A 265 -25.58 -7.63 0.58
C VAL A 265 -26.78 -7.79 -0.34
N VAL A 266 -26.79 -7.06 -1.45
CA VAL A 266 -27.95 -6.93 -2.33
C VAL A 266 -27.62 -7.31 -3.77
N ALA A 267 -28.62 -7.87 -4.48
CA ALA A 267 -28.52 -8.16 -5.91
C ALA A 267 -29.36 -7.16 -6.69
N VAL A 268 -28.80 -6.59 -7.75
CA VAL A 268 -29.44 -5.55 -8.56
C VAL A 268 -29.13 -5.73 -10.04
N THR A 269 -29.91 -5.06 -10.86
CA THR A 269 -29.68 -4.91 -12.30
C THR A 269 -29.66 -3.42 -12.63
N ALA A 270 -28.50 -2.91 -13.08
CA ALA A 270 -28.37 -1.50 -13.42
C ALA A 270 -29.18 -1.07 -14.65
N GLY A 271 -29.71 -2.03 -15.40
CA GLY A 271 -30.37 -1.76 -16.66
C GLY A 271 -29.40 -1.35 -17.77
N GLY A 272 -29.92 -0.72 -18.81
CA GLY A 272 -29.17 -0.23 -19.96
C GLY A 272 -29.34 -1.05 -21.22
N GLU A 273 -28.71 -0.64 -22.29
CA GLU A 273 -28.70 -1.34 -23.55
C GLU A 273 -27.59 -2.39 -23.60
N SER A 274 -27.93 -3.61 -23.99
CA SER A 274 -26.95 -4.66 -24.25
C SER A 274 -27.10 -5.17 -25.68
N GLU A 275 -25.99 -5.25 -26.41
CA GLU A 275 -25.98 -5.92 -27.71
C GLU A 275 -26.02 -7.43 -27.49
N VAL A 276 -27.05 -8.09 -28.00
CA VAL A 276 -27.20 -9.54 -28.01
C VAL A 276 -27.08 -10.01 -29.44
N ILE A 277 -26.24 -10.99 -29.69
CA ILE A 277 -26.19 -11.66 -31.01
C ILE A 277 -27.39 -12.59 -31.08
N ARG A 278 -28.32 -12.27 -31.91
CA ARG A 278 -29.53 -13.09 -32.17
C ARG A 278 -29.33 -13.84 -33.48
N ARG A 279 -29.44 -15.16 -33.43
CA ARG A 279 -29.43 -15.99 -34.63
C ARG A 279 -30.79 -15.87 -35.27
N GLN A 280 -30.83 -15.41 -36.53
CA GLN A 280 -32.06 -15.28 -37.29
C GLN A 280 -32.49 -16.67 -37.86
N ALA A 281 -33.73 -16.76 -38.30
CA ALA A 281 -34.26 -18.03 -38.82
C ALA A 281 -33.54 -18.52 -40.09
N ASP A 282 -32.84 -17.63 -40.79
CA ASP A 282 -32.03 -17.91 -41.97
C ASP A 282 -30.57 -18.35 -41.63
N GLY A 283 -30.23 -18.46 -40.33
CA GLY A 283 -28.92 -18.84 -39.84
C GLY A 283 -27.93 -17.70 -39.75
N SER A 284 -28.26 -16.47 -40.15
CA SER A 284 -27.43 -15.27 -40.00
C SER A 284 -27.42 -14.79 -38.57
N GLU A 285 -26.28 -14.22 -38.12
CA GLU A 285 -26.15 -13.63 -36.79
C GLU A 285 -26.35 -12.11 -36.92
N GLY A 286 -27.39 -11.59 -36.29
CA GLY A 286 -27.67 -10.16 -36.21
C GLY A 286 -27.40 -9.63 -34.79
N ARG A 287 -26.80 -8.47 -34.67
CA ARG A 287 -26.71 -7.75 -33.38
C ARG A 287 -28.00 -7.00 -33.15
N VAL A 288 -28.66 -7.31 -32.04
CA VAL A 288 -29.89 -6.62 -31.61
C VAL A 288 -29.61 -5.95 -30.29
N SER A 289 -29.86 -4.64 -30.21
CA SER A 289 -29.84 -3.93 -28.93
C SER A 289 -31.09 -4.29 -28.13
N VAL A 290 -30.90 -4.84 -26.96
CA VAL A 290 -31.97 -5.15 -26.00
C VAL A 290 -31.84 -4.17 -24.84
N SER A 291 -32.88 -3.33 -24.67
CA SER A 291 -32.98 -2.47 -23.50
C SER A 291 -33.45 -3.30 -22.30
N ARG A 292 -32.76 -3.19 -21.19
CA ARG A 292 -33.13 -3.81 -19.92
C ARG A 292 -33.53 -2.73 -18.93
N GLU A 293 -34.61 -2.96 -18.22
CA GLU A 293 -35.02 -2.07 -17.14
C GLU A 293 -34.11 -2.20 -15.93
N ALA A 294 -33.91 -1.08 -15.25
CA ALA A 294 -33.13 -1.06 -14.02
C ALA A 294 -33.97 -1.59 -12.85
N ASP A 295 -33.43 -2.56 -12.13
CA ASP A 295 -33.98 -3.04 -10.85
C ASP A 295 -32.96 -2.75 -9.73
N ILE A 296 -33.11 -1.57 -9.15
CA ILE A 296 -32.20 -1.06 -8.10
C ILE A 296 -32.94 -0.75 -6.79
N GLY A 297 -34.20 -1.13 -6.67
CA GLY A 297 -35.04 -0.81 -5.52
C GLY A 297 -34.43 -1.27 -4.19
N VAL A 298 -33.89 -2.49 -4.16
CA VAL A 298 -33.24 -3.06 -2.96
C VAL A 298 -31.96 -2.29 -2.57
N LEU A 299 -31.23 -1.75 -3.53
CA LEU A 299 -30.05 -0.90 -3.25
C LEU A 299 -30.46 0.42 -2.60
N VAL A 300 -31.52 1.07 -3.14
CA VAL A 300 -32.03 2.32 -2.58
C VAL A 300 -32.51 2.10 -1.13
N VAL A 301 -33.18 0.98 -0.85
CA VAL A 301 -33.61 0.60 0.50
C VAL A 301 -32.40 0.39 1.42
N ALA A 302 -31.38 -0.33 0.97
CA ALA A 302 -30.17 -0.58 1.74
C ALA A 302 -29.42 0.72 2.07
N ILE A 303 -29.28 1.62 1.09
CA ILE A 303 -28.67 2.96 1.30
C ILE A 303 -29.47 3.75 2.34
N ASN A 304 -30.80 3.88 2.17
CA ASN A 304 -31.63 4.64 3.08
C ASN A 304 -31.60 4.07 4.50
N ARG A 305 -31.61 2.75 4.66
CA ARG A 305 -31.49 2.11 5.97
C ARG A 305 -30.17 2.46 6.65
N MET A 306 -29.05 2.36 5.92
CA MET A 306 -27.73 2.69 6.49
C MET A 306 -27.58 4.16 6.83
N LEU A 307 -28.25 5.06 6.09
CA LEU A 307 -28.27 6.50 6.39
C LEU A 307 -29.16 6.85 7.56
N SER A 308 -30.17 6.05 7.86
CA SER A 308 -31.12 6.26 8.96
C SER A 308 -30.71 5.53 10.24
N ASP A 309 -29.63 4.78 10.22
CA ASP A 309 -29.13 4.03 11.39
C ASP A 309 -28.28 4.94 12.28
N ASP A 310 -28.88 5.48 13.33
CA ASP A 310 -28.21 6.33 14.34
C ASP A 310 -27.09 5.60 15.08
N SER A 311 -27.06 4.26 15.05
CA SER A 311 -25.99 3.45 15.65
C SER A 311 -24.69 3.54 14.86
N THR A 312 -24.75 4.02 13.61
CA THR A 312 -23.60 4.11 12.71
C THR A 312 -23.19 5.58 12.49
N PRO A 313 -22.31 6.14 13.31
CA PRO A 313 -21.90 7.53 13.20
C PRO A 313 -21.01 7.74 11.96
N LEU A 314 -21.61 7.91 10.79
CA LEU A 314 -20.94 8.01 9.49
C LEU A 314 -19.90 9.12 9.43
N ASP A 315 -20.22 10.30 9.98
CA ASP A 315 -19.31 11.44 10.01
C ASP A 315 -18.04 11.14 10.81
N SER A 316 -18.19 10.59 12.01
CA SER A 316 -17.04 10.27 12.86
C SER A 316 -16.18 9.13 12.29
N ARG A 317 -16.78 8.15 11.62
CA ARG A 317 -16.04 7.10 10.89
C ARG A 317 -15.26 7.69 9.71
N ARG A 318 -15.88 8.58 8.94
CA ARG A 318 -15.24 9.33 7.87
C ARG A 318 -14.07 10.17 8.37
N GLU A 319 -14.27 10.96 9.44
CA GLU A 319 -13.21 11.76 10.03
C GLU A 319 -12.00 10.90 10.43
N ARG A 320 -12.23 9.79 11.14
CA ARG A 320 -11.16 8.87 11.53
C ARG A 320 -10.39 8.32 10.33
N ALA A 321 -11.09 7.94 9.26
CA ALA A 321 -10.45 7.45 8.05
C ALA A 321 -9.59 8.52 7.37
N VAL A 322 -10.07 9.77 7.27
CA VAL A 322 -9.29 10.88 6.70
C VAL A 322 -8.10 11.25 7.58
N PHE A 323 -8.25 11.23 8.90
CA PHE A 323 -7.10 11.46 9.80
C PHE A 323 -6.04 10.36 9.65
N GLN A 324 -6.45 9.12 9.41
CA GLN A 324 -5.52 8.04 9.13
C GLN A 324 -4.81 8.23 7.77
N ILE A 325 -5.52 8.65 6.71
CA ILE A 325 -4.90 8.99 5.42
C ILE A 325 -3.88 10.13 5.61
N ALA A 326 -4.25 11.20 6.30
CA ALA A 326 -3.34 12.32 6.57
C ALA A 326 -2.10 11.87 7.36
N ALA A 327 -2.27 11.00 8.35
CA ALA A 327 -1.17 10.42 9.12
C ALA A 327 -0.27 9.52 8.26
N ASP A 328 -0.83 8.75 7.32
CA ASP A 328 -0.07 7.92 6.39
C ASP A 328 0.75 8.77 5.42
N LYS A 329 0.16 9.84 4.89
CA LYS A 329 0.86 10.81 4.04
C LYS A 329 1.97 11.52 4.79
N LEU A 330 1.74 11.91 6.05
CA LEU A 330 2.76 12.50 6.89
C LEU A 330 3.91 11.52 7.16
N ARG A 331 3.61 10.26 7.50
CA ARG A 331 4.64 9.21 7.69
C ARG A 331 5.49 8.98 6.44
N ALA A 332 4.85 8.99 5.26
CA ALA A 332 5.56 8.88 3.99
C ALA A 332 6.51 10.07 3.75
N ALA A 333 6.03 11.30 4.00
CA ALA A 333 6.84 12.52 3.88
C ALA A 333 8.01 12.53 4.88
N GLU A 334 7.79 12.15 6.14
CA GLU A 334 8.85 12.00 7.14
C GLU A 334 9.89 10.97 6.71
N SER A 335 9.46 9.83 6.17
CA SER A 335 10.37 8.79 5.68
C SER A 335 11.22 9.29 4.52
N GLN A 336 10.61 10.00 3.57
CA GLN A 336 11.30 10.59 2.43
C GLN A 336 12.29 11.68 2.88
N TYR A 337 11.89 12.56 3.79
CA TYR A 337 12.76 13.58 4.38
C TYR A 337 13.96 12.95 5.06
N ARG A 338 13.76 11.93 5.90
CA ARG A 338 14.85 11.21 6.57
C ARG A 338 15.80 10.57 5.57
N ALA A 339 15.29 9.94 4.51
CA ALA A 339 16.11 9.34 3.47
C ALA A 339 16.99 10.40 2.76
N GLN A 340 16.38 11.51 2.34
CA GLN A 340 17.11 12.60 1.68
C GLN A 340 18.16 13.25 2.62
N ARG A 341 17.78 13.49 3.87
CA ARG A 341 18.67 14.12 4.86
C ARG A 341 19.82 13.20 5.22
N SER A 342 19.59 11.91 5.40
CA SER A 342 20.65 10.93 5.66
C SER A 342 21.66 10.87 4.50
N GLU A 343 21.18 10.89 3.26
CA GLU A 343 22.07 10.93 2.09
C GLU A 343 22.92 12.20 2.05
N GLN A 344 22.35 13.36 2.38
CA GLN A 344 23.09 14.61 2.50
C GLN A 344 24.19 14.54 3.59
N ILE A 345 23.86 14.01 4.78
CA ILE A 345 24.79 13.82 5.88
C ILE A 345 25.94 12.92 5.43
N ILE A 346 25.65 11.77 4.83
CA ILE A 346 26.67 10.82 4.36
C ILE A 346 27.55 11.47 3.29
N ARG A 347 26.97 12.11 2.27
CA ARG A 347 27.73 12.77 1.20
C ARG A 347 28.63 13.89 1.73
N SER A 348 28.11 14.72 2.64
CA SER A 348 28.93 15.82 3.23
C SER A 348 30.06 15.28 4.09
N SER A 349 29.80 14.26 4.90
CA SER A 349 30.81 13.60 5.75
C SER A 349 31.88 12.88 4.92
N THR A 350 31.48 12.16 3.87
CA THR A 350 32.39 11.52 2.92
C THR A 350 33.31 12.56 2.26
N ARG A 351 32.74 13.69 1.80
CA ARG A 351 33.56 14.77 1.22
C ARG A 351 34.56 15.36 2.23
N LYS A 352 34.12 15.59 3.46
CA LYS A 352 35.02 16.06 4.55
C LYS A 352 36.10 15.02 4.84
N ALA A 353 35.79 13.74 4.87
CA ALA A 353 36.74 12.65 5.08
C ALA A 353 37.79 12.56 3.99
N VAL A 354 37.39 12.68 2.70
CA VAL A 354 38.34 12.70 1.58
C VAL A 354 39.29 13.92 1.68
N ILE A 355 38.76 15.12 1.95
CA ILE A 355 39.54 16.33 2.10
C ILE A 355 40.48 16.20 3.31
N GLY A 356 39.98 15.67 4.43
CA GLY A 356 40.78 15.46 5.64
C GLY A 356 41.94 14.47 5.43
N ALA A 357 41.68 13.36 4.71
CA ALA A 357 42.74 12.41 4.35
C ALA A 357 43.83 13.02 3.46
N MET A 358 43.45 13.88 2.51
CA MET A 358 44.41 14.59 1.64
C MET A 358 45.22 15.67 2.39
N ALA A 359 44.67 16.23 3.45
CA ALA A 359 45.33 17.27 4.27
C ALA A 359 46.15 16.71 5.42
N ALA A 360 46.08 15.39 5.67
CA ALA A 360 46.87 14.76 6.76
C ALA A 360 48.36 14.80 6.46
N VAL A 361 49.12 15.50 7.33
CA VAL A 361 50.55 15.78 7.13
C VAL A 361 51.44 14.69 7.76
N SER A 362 50.90 13.87 8.68
CA SER A 362 51.66 12.82 9.37
C SER A 362 50.87 11.52 9.49
N PRO A 363 51.55 10.34 9.48
CA PRO A 363 50.91 9.06 9.74
C PRO A 363 50.20 9.06 11.10
N GLY A 364 48.89 8.71 11.09
CA GLY A 364 48.06 8.66 12.30
C GLY A 364 47.11 9.85 12.48
N THR A 365 47.38 11.02 11.92
CA THR A 365 46.45 12.16 11.96
C THR A 365 45.21 11.90 11.10
N ASP A 366 45.34 11.12 10.04
CA ASP A 366 44.26 10.65 9.20
C ASP A 366 43.23 9.81 9.99
N ILE A 367 43.67 8.92 10.88
CA ILE A 367 42.83 8.10 11.73
C ILE A 367 41.97 8.95 12.67
N LEU A 368 42.60 9.98 13.30
CA LEU A 368 41.89 10.90 14.19
C LEU A 368 40.83 11.72 13.45
N ILE A 369 41.15 12.22 12.26
CA ILE A 369 40.22 12.98 11.41
C ILE A 369 39.05 12.08 10.96
N GLN A 370 39.35 10.87 10.50
CA GLN A 370 38.34 9.91 10.08
C GLN A 370 37.44 9.49 11.25
N GLY A 371 38.02 9.22 12.42
CA GLY A 371 37.29 8.89 13.64
C GLY A 371 36.32 10.01 14.05
N TYR A 372 36.79 11.26 14.06
CA TYR A 372 35.94 12.42 14.38
C TYR A 372 34.78 12.60 13.37
N ILE A 373 35.08 12.52 12.07
CA ILE A 373 34.05 12.66 11.04
C ILE A 373 33.03 11.51 11.12
N GLY A 374 33.50 10.28 11.32
CA GLY A 374 32.65 9.11 11.45
C GLY A 374 31.70 9.17 12.65
N THR A 375 32.23 9.59 13.81
CA THR A 375 31.43 9.75 15.03
C THR A 375 30.42 10.88 14.92
N THR A 376 30.82 12.02 14.31
CA THR A 376 29.91 13.15 14.06
C THR A 376 28.80 12.74 13.11
N MET A 377 29.11 12.07 11.99
CA MET A 377 28.13 11.54 11.04
C MET A 377 27.18 10.57 11.73
N THR A 378 27.68 9.64 12.54
CA THR A 378 26.86 8.68 13.26
C THR A 378 25.91 9.38 14.23
N ARG A 379 26.36 10.40 14.94
CA ARG A 379 25.55 11.19 15.86
C ARG A 379 24.42 11.91 15.11
N GLU A 380 24.74 12.63 14.02
CA GLU A 380 23.75 13.32 13.19
C GLU A 380 22.70 12.35 12.63
N LEU A 381 23.11 11.15 12.20
CA LEU A 381 22.17 10.12 11.74
C LEU A 381 21.30 9.58 12.89
N CYS A 382 21.87 9.33 14.06
CA CYS A 382 21.09 8.90 15.23
C CYS A 382 20.04 9.94 15.62
N GLU A 383 20.40 11.21 15.67
CA GLU A 383 19.47 12.32 15.95
C GLU A 383 18.34 12.38 14.91
N LEU A 384 18.65 12.24 13.62
CA LEU A 384 17.68 12.24 12.53
C LEU A 384 16.65 11.11 12.67
N TYR A 385 17.05 9.94 13.18
CA TYR A 385 16.18 8.79 13.38
C TYR A 385 15.60 8.70 14.80
N GLY A 386 15.85 9.70 15.65
CA GLY A 386 15.37 9.71 17.03
C GLY A 386 15.97 8.60 17.91
N ALA A 387 17.09 8.04 17.47
CA ALA A 387 17.87 7.10 18.27
C ALA A 387 18.78 7.94 19.16
N ALA A 388 18.59 7.89 20.50
CA ALA A 388 19.60 8.42 21.41
C ALA A 388 20.89 7.64 21.14
N PRO A 389 22.03 8.29 20.81
CA PRO A 389 23.30 7.63 20.84
C PRO A 389 23.51 7.23 22.32
N ARG A 390 23.19 5.99 22.66
CA ARG A 390 23.68 5.40 23.90
C ARG A 390 25.18 5.50 23.76
N ASP A 391 25.77 6.37 24.57
CA ASP A 391 27.19 6.57 24.73
C ASP A 391 28.05 5.63 23.87
N LEU A 392 28.13 5.94 22.57
CA LEU A 392 29.26 5.47 21.79
C LEU A 392 30.43 6.09 22.55
N ASP A 393 31.02 5.32 23.47
CA ASP A 393 32.20 5.65 24.21
C ASP A 393 33.27 5.97 23.18
N ILE A 394 33.22 7.21 22.68
CA ILE A 394 34.19 7.76 21.72
C ILE A 394 35.59 7.65 22.32
N GLU A 395 35.68 7.74 23.65
CA GLU A 395 36.92 7.54 24.41
C GLU A 395 37.47 6.10 24.31
N LYS A 396 36.60 5.08 24.21
CA LYS A 396 37.05 3.68 24.03
C LYS A 396 37.48 3.34 22.61
N PHE A 397 37.13 4.15 21.63
CA PHE A 397 37.56 3.96 20.22
C PHE A 397 38.88 4.71 19.92
N LEU A 398 39.27 5.67 20.77
CA LEU A 398 40.47 6.50 20.61
C LEU A 398 41.57 6.13 21.61
N SER A 399 41.32 5.23 22.55
CA SER A 399 42.28 4.61 23.45
C SER A 399 42.76 3.26 22.91
#